data_3a1fcde6819b9d0bf5c97ddaff17feb6
#
_entry.id   3a1fcde6819b9d0bf5c97ddaff17feb6
#
_cell.length_a   1.000
_cell.length_b   1.000
_cell.length_c   1.000
_cell.angle_alpha   90.00
_cell.angle_beta   90.00
_cell.angle_gamma   90.00
#
_symmetry.space_group_name_H-M   'P 1'
#
loop_
_entity.id
_entity.type
_entity.pdbx_description
1 polymer ?
#
loop_
_entity_poly.entity_id
_entity_poly.type
_entity_poly.pdbx_seq_one_letter_code
_entity_poly.pdbx_strand_id
1 'polypeptide(L)'
;MAAVLHSLLIPTPLGEMLAIASDRGLCLLDFAEQKSLQRHTAQVRQAHGGVEVASATPATAATAVLHATQVQLAQYFAGQRQAFDVPLDWVGTDFQVRVWQTLLRIPFGQTCSYAQQSEALGQPRAVRAVANANGQNKIS
;
A
#
# COMPACT_ATOMS: atom_id res chain seq x y z
N MET A 1 15.84 -14.97 -11.79
CA MET A 1 14.47 -14.85 -12.32
C MET A 1 13.91 -13.51 -11.92
N ALA A 2 13.27 -12.81 -12.85
CA ALA A 2 12.56 -11.57 -12.52
C ALA A 2 11.40 -11.88 -11.58
N ALA A 3 11.19 -11.03 -10.57
CA ALA A 3 10.03 -11.12 -9.71
C ALA A 3 8.76 -10.89 -10.56
N VAL A 4 7.73 -11.65 -10.33
CA VAL A 4 6.45 -11.50 -11.01
C VAL A 4 5.50 -10.76 -10.10
N LEU A 5 4.85 -9.72 -10.65
CA LEU A 5 3.80 -8.99 -9.96
C LEU A 5 2.44 -9.59 -10.31
N HIS A 6 1.57 -9.68 -9.34
CA HIS A 6 0.19 -10.11 -9.55
C HIS A 6 -0.77 -9.05 -9.06
N SER A 7 -1.95 -8.98 -9.68
CA SER A 7 -2.98 -8.02 -9.31
C SER A 7 -4.32 -8.68 -9.06
N LEU A 8 -5.15 -8.01 -8.28
CA LEU A 8 -6.50 -8.43 -8.00
C LEU A 8 -7.37 -7.19 -7.84
N LEU A 9 -8.52 -7.16 -8.51
CA LEU A 9 -9.55 -6.16 -8.25
C LEU A 9 -10.44 -6.66 -7.12
N ILE A 10 -10.60 -5.85 -6.10
CA ILE A 10 -11.33 -6.19 -4.89
C ILE A 10 -12.54 -5.26 -4.76
N PRO A 11 -13.77 -5.77 -4.87
CA PRO A 11 -14.95 -4.94 -4.62
C PRO A 11 -15.06 -4.61 -3.13
N THR A 12 -15.38 -3.36 -2.82
CA THR A 12 -15.62 -2.90 -1.46
C THR A 12 -16.90 -2.05 -1.43
N PRO A 13 -17.46 -1.79 -0.22
CA PRO A 13 -18.62 -0.90 -0.11
C PRO A 13 -18.37 0.52 -0.62
N LEU A 14 -17.11 0.95 -0.72
CA LEU A 14 -16.73 2.29 -1.20
C LEU A 14 -16.29 2.30 -2.67
N GLY A 15 -16.29 1.15 -3.35
CA GLY A 15 -15.87 1.02 -4.73
C GLY A 15 -14.82 -0.06 -4.91
N GLU A 16 -14.43 -0.31 -6.15
CA GLU A 16 -13.38 -1.28 -6.45
C GLU A 16 -12.00 -0.75 -6.06
N MET A 17 -11.19 -1.63 -5.49
CA MET A 17 -9.79 -1.35 -5.21
C MET A 17 -8.92 -2.27 -6.05
N LEU A 18 -7.78 -1.74 -6.51
CA LEU A 18 -6.74 -2.53 -7.17
C LEU A 18 -5.66 -2.85 -6.15
N ALA A 19 -5.34 -4.13 -6.02
CA ALA A 19 -4.21 -4.59 -5.22
C ALA A 19 -3.15 -5.20 -6.12
N ILE A 20 -1.88 -4.85 -5.89
CA ILE A 20 -0.74 -5.44 -6.59
C ILE A 20 0.24 -5.95 -5.53
N ALA A 21 0.70 -7.17 -5.70
CA ALA A 21 1.65 -7.79 -4.77
C ALA A 21 2.81 -8.43 -5.51
N SER A 22 3.97 -8.40 -4.86
CA SER A 22 5.15 -9.19 -5.19
C SER A 22 5.21 -10.40 -4.26
N ASP A 23 6.21 -11.25 -4.43
CA ASP A 23 6.46 -12.36 -3.51
C ASP A 23 6.84 -11.91 -2.10
N ARG A 24 7.20 -10.65 -1.92
CA ARG A 24 7.58 -10.07 -0.61
C ARG A 24 6.39 -9.46 0.13
N GLY A 25 5.37 -9.03 -0.58
CA GLY A 25 4.22 -8.42 0.06
C GLY A 25 3.42 -7.52 -0.85
N LEU A 26 2.49 -6.78 -0.26
CA LEU A 26 1.63 -5.84 -0.94
C LEU A 26 2.41 -4.60 -1.35
N CYS A 27 2.35 -4.24 -2.63
CA CYS A 27 3.06 -3.08 -3.20
C CYS A 27 2.14 -1.90 -3.43
N LEU A 28 0.87 -2.17 -3.74
CA LEU A 28 -0.11 -1.15 -4.07
C LEU A 28 -1.50 -1.61 -3.65
N LEU A 29 -2.24 -0.69 -3.04
CA LEU A 29 -3.66 -0.87 -2.75
C LEU A 29 -4.31 0.50 -2.80
N ASP A 30 -5.15 0.72 -3.81
CA ASP A 30 -5.86 1.99 -3.96
C ASP A 30 -7.14 1.78 -4.75
N PHE A 31 -8.04 2.76 -4.69
CA PHE A 31 -9.27 2.70 -5.45
C PHE A 31 -8.97 2.73 -6.95
N ALA A 32 -9.71 1.93 -7.72
CA ALA A 32 -9.48 1.78 -9.15
C ALA A 32 -9.69 3.09 -9.92
N GLU A 33 -10.49 4.01 -9.38
CA GLU A 33 -10.77 5.31 -10.01
C GLU A 33 -9.80 6.41 -9.59
N GLN A 34 -8.82 6.12 -8.74
CA GLN A 34 -7.87 7.13 -8.25
C GLN A 34 -7.00 7.64 -9.40
N LYS A 35 -6.86 8.97 -9.49
CA LYS A 35 -6.13 9.61 -10.60
C LYS A 35 -4.64 9.22 -10.65
N SER A 36 -4.04 8.97 -9.50
CA SER A 36 -2.62 8.60 -9.41
C SER A 36 -2.35 7.12 -9.67
N LEU A 37 -3.38 6.31 -9.90
CA LEU A 37 -3.24 4.85 -9.98
C LEU A 37 -2.30 4.41 -11.09
N GLN A 38 -2.43 4.98 -12.30
CA GLN A 38 -1.55 4.62 -13.43
C GLN A 38 -0.09 4.95 -13.13
N ARG A 39 0.17 6.13 -12.56
CA ARG A 39 1.52 6.54 -12.20
C ARG A 39 2.11 5.61 -11.14
N HIS A 40 1.34 5.31 -10.10
CA HIS A 40 1.80 4.43 -9.03
C HIS A 40 2.01 3.00 -9.51
N THR A 41 1.14 2.49 -10.37
CA THR A 41 1.31 1.17 -10.99
C THR A 41 2.61 1.12 -11.82
N ALA A 42 2.87 2.16 -12.62
CA ALA A 42 4.10 2.23 -13.41
C ALA A 42 5.34 2.25 -12.51
N GLN A 43 5.29 2.98 -11.39
CA GLN A 43 6.40 3.03 -10.43
C GLN A 43 6.65 1.67 -9.78
N VAL A 44 5.61 0.93 -9.44
CA VAL A 44 5.73 -0.43 -8.87
C VAL A 44 6.36 -1.37 -9.90
N ARG A 45 5.89 -1.34 -11.14
CA ARG A 45 6.48 -2.16 -12.22
C ARG A 45 7.95 -1.84 -12.44
N GLN A 46 8.29 -0.56 -12.47
CA GLN A 46 9.66 -0.09 -12.68
C GLN A 46 10.59 -0.56 -11.55
N ALA A 47 10.13 -0.48 -10.31
CA ALA A 47 10.91 -0.91 -9.15
C ALA A 47 11.18 -2.43 -9.16
N HIS A 48 10.37 -3.20 -9.88
CA HIS A 48 10.51 -4.65 -10.01
C HIS A 48 11.08 -5.05 -11.38
N GLY A 49 11.85 -4.16 -12.02
CA GLY A 49 12.54 -4.45 -13.28
C GLY A 49 11.67 -4.35 -14.53
N GLY A 50 10.56 -3.66 -14.45
CA GLY A 50 9.66 -3.46 -15.60
C GLY A 50 8.83 -4.68 -15.95
N VAL A 51 8.62 -5.59 -14.99
CA VAL A 51 7.84 -6.82 -15.23
C VAL A 51 6.36 -6.53 -15.47
N GLU A 52 5.71 -7.42 -16.19
CA GLU A 52 4.26 -7.33 -16.41
C GLU A 52 3.51 -7.72 -15.13
N VAL A 53 2.31 -7.13 -14.98
CA VAL A 53 1.39 -7.46 -13.90
C VAL A 53 0.43 -8.53 -14.41
N ALA A 54 0.45 -9.71 -13.81
CA ALA A 54 -0.41 -10.82 -14.17
C ALA A 54 -1.63 -10.88 -13.26
N SER A 55 -2.70 -11.51 -13.73
CA SER A 55 -3.86 -11.79 -12.88
C SER A 55 -3.51 -12.79 -11.78
N ALA A 56 -4.23 -12.74 -10.65
CA ALA A 56 -3.93 -13.54 -9.47
C ALA A 56 -4.46 -14.98 -9.60
N THR A 57 -4.07 -15.70 -10.68
CA THR A 57 -4.54 -17.06 -10.91
C THR A 57 -3.59 -18.17 -10.46
N PRO A 58 -2.23 -18.04 -10.55
CA PRO A 58 -1.36 -19.09 -10.03
C PRO A 58 -1.24 -19.03 -8.51
N ALA A 59 -1.04 -20.17 -7.88
CA ALA A 59 -0.79 -20.24 -6.43
C ALA A 59 0.67 -19.89 -6.15
N THR A 60 0.94 -18.61 -5.87
CA THR A 60 2.27 -18.09 -5.53
C THR A 60 2.23 -17.34 -4.21
N ALA A 61 3.40 -16.94 -3.70
CA ALA A 61 3.46 -16.09 -2.51
C ALA A 61 2.71 -14.75 -2.72
N ALA A 62 2.83 -14.16 -3.92
CA ALA A 62 2.12 -12.92 -4.25
C ALA A 62 0.60 -13.12 -4.23
N THR A 63 0.09 -14.21 -4.76
CA THR A 63 -1.37 -14.47 -4.76
C THR A 63 -1.88 -14.76 -3.35
N ALA A 64 -1.07 -15.36 -2.47
CA ALA A 64 -1.42 -15.53 -1.07
C ALA A 64 -1.57 -14.19 -0.36
N VAL A 65 -0.68 -13.23 -0.65
CA VAL A 65 -0.76 -11.87 -0.12
C VAL A 65 -2.04 -11.18 -0.60
N LEU A 66 -2.37 -11.30 -1.89
CA LEU A 66 -3.58 -10.70 -2.45
C LEU A 66 -4.84 -11.31 -1.84
N HIS A 67 -4.86 -12.62 -1.63
CA HIS A 67 -6.00 -13.28 -0.99
C HIS A 67 -6.16 -12.81 0.46
N ALA A 68 -5.08 -12.71 1.22
CA ALA A 68 -5.12 -12.20 2.59
C ALA A 68 -5.62 -10.75 2.63
N THR A 69 -5.19 -9.92 1.67
CA THR A 69 -5.65 -8.53 1.55
C THR A 69 -7.16 -8.49 1.32
N GLN A 70 -7.67 -9.31 0.42
CA GLN A 70 -9.10 -9.38 0.12
C GLN A 70 -9.91 -9.79 1.36
N VAL A 71 -9.47 -10.83 2.06
CA VAL A 71 -10.14 -11.32 3.28
C VAL A 71 -10.14 -10.24 4.36
N GLN A 72 -9.00 -9.62 4.60
CA GLN A 72 -8.88 -8.61 5.65
C GLN A 72 -9.66 -7.35 5.34
N LEU A 73 -9.73 -6.92 4.08
CA LEU A 73 -10.60 -5.79 3.68
C LEU A 73 -12.06 -6.13 3.93
N ALA A 74 -12.51 -7.33 3.58
CA ALA A 74 -13.88 -7.75 3.83
C ALA A 74 -14.20 -7.72 5.32
N GLN A 75 -13.31 -8.22 6.16
CA GLN A 75 -13.45 -8.20 7.62
C GLN A 75 -13.48 -6.76 8.17
N TYR A 76 -12.63 -5.88 7.63
CA TYR A 76 -12.58 -4.48 8.04
C TYR A 76 -13.92 -3.79 7.75
N PHE A 77 -14.45 -3.93 6.54
CA PHE A 77 -15.72 -3.31 6.17
C PHE A 77 -16.94 -3.94 6.88
N ALA A 78 -16.81 -5.16 7.33
CA ALA A 78 -17.84 -5.82 8.14
C ALA A 78 -17.76 -5.46 9.63
N GLY A 79 -16.81 -4.61 10.04
CA GLY A 79 -16.61 -4.24 11.43
C GLY A 79 -15.95 -5.30 12.29
N GLN A 80 -15.32 -6.31 11.67
CA GLN A 80 -14.73 -7.45 12.36
C GLN A 80 -13.21 -7.32 12.54
N ARG A 81 -12.60 -6.28 11.97
CA ARG A 81 -11.15 -6.09 11.99
C ARG A 81 -10.80 -4.61 12.07
N GLN A 82 -9.84 -4.26 12.91
CA GLN A 82 -9.34 -2.89 13.05
C GLN A 82 -7.88 -2.74 12.58
N ALA A 83 -7.13 -3.82 12.48
CA ALA A 83 -5.74 -3.81 12.08
C ALA A 83 -5.48 -4.83 10.99
N PHE A 84 -4.53 -4.53 10.10
CA PHE A 84 -4.11 -5.41 9.01
C PHE A 84 -2.74 -5.98 9.33
N ASP A 85 -2.53 -7.26 8.96
CA ASP A 85 -1.23 -7.92 9.15
C ASP A 85 -0.64 -8.45 7.83
N VAL A 86 -1.10 -7.92 6.70
CA VAL A 86 -0.58 -8.26 5.38
C VAL A 86 0.87 -7.78 5.27
N PRO A 87 1.81 -8.62 4.82
CA PRO A 87 3.17 -8.15 4.57
C PRO A 87 3.20 -7.07 3.49
N LEU A 88 4.05 -6.07 3.66
CA LEU A 88 4.15 -4.92 2.77
C LEU A 88 5.50 -4.92 2.06
N ASP A 89 5.48 -4.64 0.76
CA ASP A 89 6.67 -4.43 -0.06
C ASP A 89 6.58 -3.01 -0.63
N TRP A 90 6.96 -2.03 0.18
CA TRP A 90 6.84 -0.63 -0.16
C TRP A 90 7.75 -0.24 -1.33
N VAL A 91 7.20 0.51 -2.28
CA VAL A 91 7.92 1.08 -3.41
C VAL A 91 8.00 2.59 -3.23
N GLY A 92 9.19 3.09 -2.92
CA GLY A 92 9.43 4.50 -2.71
C GLY A 92 10.87 4.76 -2.27
N THR A 93 11.20 6.03 -2.06
CA THR A 93 12.49 6.41 -1.50
C THR A 93 12.60 6.00 -0.03
N ASP A 94 13.82 5.95 0.50
CA ASP A 94 14.02 5.64 1.92
C ASP A 94 13.24 6.60 2.81
N PHE A 95 13.23 7.89 2.48
CA PHE A 95 12.47 8.89 3.24
C PHE A 95 10.97 8.62 3.18
N GLN A 96 10.43 8.34 1.98
CA GLN A 96 9.02 8.02 1.81
C GLN A 96 8.62 6.79 2.63
N VAL A 97 9.41 5.73 2.56
CA VAL A 97 9.14 4.50 3.32
C VAL A 97 9.14 4.79 4.83
N ARG A 98 10.09 5.58 5.31
CA ARG A 98 10.12 5.97 6.73
C ARG A 98 8.88 6.76 7.14
N VAL A 99 8.42 7.68 6.28
CA VAL A 99 7.16 8.41 6.51
C VAL A 99 5.99 7.45 6.60
N TRP A 100 5.87 6.53 5.64
CA TRP A 100 4.76 5.58 5.61
C TRP A 100 4.78 4.62 6.80
N GLN A 101 5.96 4.25 7.29
CA GLN A 101 6.08 3.42 8.50
C GLN A 101 5.48 4.10 9.73
N THR A 102 5.53 5.43 9.81
CA THR A 102 4.91 6.15 10.93
C THR A 102 3.39 6.01 10.93
N LEU A 103 2.77 5.83 9.75
CA LEU A 103 1.33 5.63 9.64
C LEU A 103 0.86 4.36 10.36
N LEU A 104 1.70 3.33 10.38
CA LEU A 104 1.38 2.06 11.04
C LEU A 104 1.26 2.20 12.56
N ARG A 105 1.78 3.29 13.13
CA ARG A 105 1.74 3.56 14.56
C ARG A 105 0.50 4.33 14.99
N ILE A 106 -0.31 4.80 14.04
CA ILE A 106 -1.54 5.54 14.35
C ILE A 106 -2.62 4.51 14.71
N PRO A 107 -3.14 4.53 15.97
CA PRO A 107 -4.19 3.60 16.36
C PRO A 107 -5.48 3.82 15.58
N PHE A 108 -6.25 2.75 15.42
CA PHE A 108 -7.55 2.80 14.78
C PHE A 108 -8.43 3.91 15.41
N GLY A 109 -9.05 4.70 14.56
CA GLY A 109 -9.94 5.79 14.99
C GLY A 109 -9.24 7.05 15.47
N GLN A 110 -7.91 7.10 15.42
CA GLN A 110 -7.13 8.29 15.78
C GLN A 110 -6.56 8.98 14.55
N THR A 111 -6.22 10.24 14.70
CA THR A 111 -5.60 11.05 13.65
C THR A 111 -4.23 11.54 14.09
N CYS A 112 -3.42 11.91 13.12
CA CYS A 112 -2.08 12.43 13.33
C CYS A 112 -1.83 13.56 12.34
N SER A 113 -1.31 14.70 12.81
CA SER A 113 -0.93 15.80 11.92
C SER A 113 0.41 15.52 11.24
N TYR A 114 0.69 16.20 10.13
CA TYR A 114 2.00 16.11 9.49
C TYR A 114 3.12 16.59 10.41
N ALA A 115 2.83 17.58 11.27
CA ALA A 115 3.80 18.04 12.25
C ALA A 115 4.14 16.96 13.28
N GLN A 116 3.13 16.27 13.80
CA GLN A 116 3.33 15.14 14.72
C GLN A 116 4.10 14.00 14.05
N GLN A 117 3.80 13.73 12.79
CA GLN A 117 4.49 12.71 12.01
C GLN A 117 5.96 13.09 11.80
N SER A 118 6.25 14.36 11.52
CA SER A 118 7.62 14.86 11.37
C SER A 118 8.42 14.71 12.65
N GLU A 119 7.80 14.98 13.80
CA GLU A 119 8.43 14.80 15.11
C GLU A 119 8.74 13.32 15.37
N ALA A 120 7.82 12.41 15.02
CA ALA A 120 8.02 10.97 15.17
C ALA A 120 9.20 10.46 14.35
N LEU A 121 9.50 11.12 13.22
CA LEU A 121 10.66 10.81 12.38
C LEU A 121 11.97 11.40 12.93
N GLY A 122 11.91 12.24 13.95
CA GLY A 122 13.07 12.99 14.42
C GLY A 122 13.46 14.15 13.52
N GLN A 123 12.57 14.61 12.66
CA GLN A 123 12.79 15.71 11.71
C GLN A 123 11.65 16.73 11.77
N PRO A 124 11.54 17.50 12.86
CA PRO A 124 10.37 18.36 13.09
C PRO A 124 10.19 19.48 12.05
N ARG A 125 11.25 19.80 11.29
CA ARG A 125 11.18 20.82 10.23
C ARG A 125 10.77 20.28 8.87
N ALA A 126 10.56 18.98 8.75
CA ALA A 126 10.29 18.30 7.47
C ALA A 126 8.79 18.19 7.15
N VAL A 127 7.94 19.05 7.71
CA VAL A 127 6.47 18.95 7.59
C VAL A 127 6.01 18.91 6.13
N ARG A 128 6.56 19.77 5.28
CA ARG A 128 6.20 19.81 3.85
C ARG A 128 6.63 18.54 3.12
N ALA A 129 7.84 18.06 3.39
CA ALA A 129 8.34 16.82 2.78
C ALA A 129 7.53 15.61 3.24
N VAL A 130 7.13 15.58 4.51
CA VAL A 130 6.25 14.53 5.05
C VAL A 130 4.88 14.57 4.36
N ALA A 131 4.29 15.75 4.18
CA ALA A 131 3.01 15.86 3.47
C ALA A 131 3.12 15.37 2.03
N ASN A 132 4.20 15.72 1.31
CA ASN A 132 4.43 15.22 -0.04
C ASN A 132 4.61 13.71 -0.08
N ALA A 133 5.35 13.14 0.87
CA ALA A 133 5.55 11.70 0.96
C ALA A 133 4.22 10.97 1.18
N ASN A 134 3.35 11.50 2.05
CA ASN A 134 2.02 10.91 2.26
C ASN A 134 1.17 10.95 0.98
N GLY A 135 1.30 11.99 0.17
CA GLY A 135 0.61 12.09 -1.12
C GLY A 135 1.09 11.06 -2.14
N GLN A 136 2.27 10.48 -1.96
CA GLN A 136 2.83 9.45 -2.84
C GLN A 136 2.62 8.04 -2.31
N ASN A 137 1.88 7.87 -1.22
CA ASN A 137 1.61 6.55 -0.64
C ASN A 137 0.78 5.71 -1.59
N LYS A 138 1.30 4.53 -1.93
CA LYS A 138 0.67 3.59 -2.87
C LYS A 138 -0.24 2.57 -2.17
N ILE A 139 -0.17 2.51 -0.84
CA ILE A 139 -0.96 1.57 -0.03
C ILE A 139 -1.90 2.40 0.85
N SER A 140 -3.11 2.50 0.40
CA SER A 140 -4.13 3.33 1.03
C SER A 140 -4.55 2.83 2.41
#